data_46e9ceaf6d0941a95bbac6491c9e029f
#
_entry.id   46e9ceaf6d0941a95bbac6491c9e029f
#
_cell.length_a   1.000
_cell.length_b   1.000
_cell.length_c   1.000
_cell.angle_alpha   90.00
_cell.angle_beta   90.00
_cell.angle_gamma   90.00
#
_symmetry.space_group_name_H-M   'P 1'
#
loop_
_entity.id
_entity.type
_entity.pdbx_description
1 polymer ?
#
loop_
_entity_poly.entity_id
_entity_poly.type
_entity_poly.pdbx_seq_one_letter_code
_entity_poly.pdbx_strand_id
1 'polypeptide(L)'
;MPRSGEDARRRLQQAALELYLERGYDATTTAQIAERAGVTERTFFRHFADKREVFFDGEAALRIALVTAITQAPEDLAPLPVLLIAFSAVIPILEENRAVAEARSPVIASTPALRERALAKAEALNHAVAAALHQRGLPESLALLAAQIGMAAFAHASSEWRTSPSCDLRALLAQSFDDIHTLS
;
A
#
# COMPACT_ATOMS: atom_id res chain seq x y z
N MET A 1 -19.47 -8.08 17.97
CA MET A 1 -18.52 -7.20 18.66
C MET A 1 -17.18 -6.96 17.89
N PRO A 2 -17.16 -6.85 16.54
CA PRO A 2 -15.96 -6.47 15.78
C PRO A 2 -15.64 -4.98 15.84
N ARG A 3 -16.67 -4.12 15.92
CA ARG A 3 -16.55 -2.64 15.84
C ARG A 3 -15.58 -1.98 16.84
N SER A 4 -15.38 -2.51 18.05
CA SER A 4 -14.50 -1.89 19.05
C SER A 4 -13.01 -2.02 18.73
N GLY A 5 -12.59 -3.08 18.04
CA GLY A 5 -11.20 -3.31 17.65
C GLY A 5 -10.76 -2.41 16.48
N GLU A 6 -11.59 -2.32 15.45
CA GLU A 6 -11.33 -1.44 14.28
C GLU A 6 -11.36 0.04 14.68
N ASP A 7 -12.24 0.41 15.59
CA ASP A 7 -12.30 1.79 16.13
C ASP A 7 -11.04 2.15 16.92
N ALA A 8 -10.55 1.24 17.77
CA ALA A 8 -9.29 1.44 18.49
C ALA A 8 -8.10 1.54 17.53
N ARG A 9 -8.09 0.72 16.46
CA ARG A 9 -7.07 0.73 15.42
C ARG A 9 -7.02 2.07 14.70
N ARG A 10 -8.16 2.60 14.24
CA ARG A 10 -8.25 3.93 13.60
C ARG A 10 -7.80 5.06 14.54
N ARG A 11 -8.20 5.05 15.81
CA ARG A 11 -7.77 6.05 16.78
C ARG A 11 -6.26 6.02 17.01
N LEU A 12 -5.63 4.84 17.03
CA LEU A 12 -4.19 4.70 17.15
C LEU A 12 -3.46 5.27 15.91
N GLN A 13 -3.99 5.04 14.70
CA GLN A 13 -3.43 5.60 13.48
C GLN A 13 -3.52 7.13 13.44
N GLN A 14 -4.66 7.67 13.83
CA GLN A 14 -4.87 9.12 13.89
C GLN A 14 -3.95 9.76 14.93
N ALA A 15 -3.87 9.18 16.11
CA ALA A 15 -2.99 9.65 17.18
C ALA A 15 -1.51 9.62 16.80
N ALA A 16 -1.07 8.57 16.09
CA ALA A 16 0.30 8.47 15.60
C ALA A 16 0.60 9.56 14.56
N LEU A 17 -0.31 9.79 13.61
CA LEU A 17 -0.15 10.84 12.59
C LEU A 17 -0.02 12.22 13.24
N GLU A 18 -0.92 12.55 14.16
CA GLU A 18 -0.90 13.83 14.89
C GLU A 18 0.44 14.02 15.63
N LEU A 19 0.86 13.01 16.41
CA LEU A 19 2.09 13.09 17.19
C LEU A 19 3.35 13.17 16.32
N TYR A 20 3.39 12.48 15.18
CA TYR A 20 4.52 12.56 14.27
C TYR A 20 4.60 13.91 13.57
N LEU A 21 3.46 14.54 13.28
CA LEU A 21 3.42 15.91 12.76
C LEU A 21 3.77 16.94 13.82
N GLU A 22 3.32 16.77 15.10
CA GLU A 22 3.56 17.72 16.19
C GLU A 22 5.01 17.73 16.66
N ARG A 23 5.65 16.57 16.80
CA ARG A 23 6.94 16.44 17.50
C ARG A 23 7.95 15.53 16.81
N GLY A 24 7.58 14.99 15.64
CA GLY A 24 8.41 14.08 14.87
C GLY A 24 8.31 12.62 15.32
N TYR A 25 8.74 11.74 14.42
CA TYR A 25 8.72 10.30 14.63
C TYR A 25 9.60 9.85 15.80
N ASP A 26 10.84 10.35 15.89
CA ASP A 26 11.82 9.89 16.87
C ASP A 26 11.41 10.24 18.30
N ALA A 27 10.84 11.42 18.51
CA ALA A 27 10.38 11.90 19.82
C ALA A 27 9.04 11.30 20.26
N THR A 28 8.37 10.49 19.44
CA THR A 28 7.08 9.88 19.74
C THR A 28 7.24 8.42 20.19
N THR A 29 6.61 8.05 21.30
CA THR A 29 6.60 6.67 21.84
C THR A 29 5.25 5.98 21.62
N THR A 30 5.25 4.63 21.67
CA THR A 30 4.02 3.83 21.62
C THR A 30 3.06 4.13 22.77
N ALA A 31 3.61 4.41 23.98
CA ALA A 31 2.82 4.81 25.13
C ALA A 31 2.07 6.13 24.89
N GLN A 32 2.74 7.14 24.32
CA GLN A 32 2.11 8.42 23.98
C GLN A 32 1.05 8.28 22.89
N ILE A 33 1.26 7.42 21.90
CA ILE A 33 0.26 7.12 20.86
C ILE A 33 -0.97 6.46 21.52
N ALA A 34 -0.76 5.48 22.40
CA ALA A 34 -1.85 4.79 23.09
C ALA A 34 -2.65 5.75 23.97
N GLU A 35 -1.96 6.60 24.75
CA GLU A 35 -2.56 7.62 25.59
C GLU A 35 -3.42 8.62 24.79
N ARG A 36 -2.87 9.17 23.69
CA ARG A 36 -3.58 10.07 22.78
C ARG A 36 -4.81 9.41 22.15
N ALA A 37 -4.72 8.11 21.84
CA ALA A 37 -5.82 7.31 21.28
C ALA A 37 -6.87 6.90 22.34
N GLY A 38 -6.65 7.17 23.65
CA GLY A 38 -7.52 6.77 24.73
C GLY A 38 -7.57 5.24 24.93
N VAL A 39 -6.42 4.57 24.77
CA VAL A 39 -6.26 3.13 24.98
C VAL A 39 -4.99 2.84 25.79
N THR A 40 -4.83 1.59 26.22
CA THR A 40 -3.58 1.16 26.88
C THR A 40 -2.49 0.82 25.85
N GLU A 41 -1.22 0.93 26.26
CA GLU A 41 -0.09 0.49 25.41
C GLU A 41 -0.17 -1.02 25.08
N ARG A 42 -0.72 -1.85 25.97
CA ARG A 42 -1.06 -3.25 25.68
C ARG A 42 -2.05 -3.37 24.51
N THR A 43 -3.00 -2.45 24.42
CA THR A 43 -3.93 -2.40 23.28
C THR A 43 -3.23 -1.99 22.01
N PHE A 44 -2.27 -1.07 22.07
CA PHE A 44 -1.41 -0.74 20.93
C PHE A 44 -0.71 -1.99 20.38
N PHE A 45 0.04 -2.71 21.22
CA PHE A 45 0.78 -3.90 20.80
C PHE A 45 -0.09 -5.09 20.35
N ARG A 46 -1.37 -5.09 20.71
CA ARG A 46 -2.32 -6.04 20.15
C ARG A 46 -2.63 -5.77 18.67
N HIS A 47 -2.53 -4.51 18.22
CA HIS A 47 -2.85 -4.08 16.86
C HIS A 47 -1.62 -3.88 15.98
N PHE A 48 -0.52 -3.42 16.55
CA PHE A 48 0.69 -3.05 15.82
C PHE A 48 1.93 -3.59 16.54
N ALA A 49 2.85 -4.18 15.77
CA ALA A 49 4.08 -4.75 16.32
C ALA A 49 5.04 -3.67 16.86
N ASP A 50 5.07 -2.52 16.22
CA ASP A 50 5.86 -1.35 16.62
C ASP A 50 5.24 -0.04 16.08
N LYS A 51 5.83 1.11 16.41
CA LYS A 51 5.31 2.43 16.03
C LYS A 51 5.41 2.71 14.52
N ARG A 52 6.23 1.97 13.76
CA ARG A 52 6.30 2.08 12.29
C ARG A 52 5.06 1.47 11.64
N GLU A 53 4.62 0.32 12.15
CA GLU A 53 3.50 -0.44 11.58
C GLU A 53 2.17 0.30 11.59
N VAL A 54 2.00 1.30 12.45
CA VAL A 54 0.79 2.13 12.50
C VAL A 54 0.51 2.81 11.15
N PHE A 55 1.57 3.16 10.41
CA PHE A 55 1.44 3.84 9.12
C PHE A 55 1.24 2.90 7.93
N PHE A 56 1.41 1.60 8.11
CA PHE A 56 1.36 0.60 7.03
C PHE A 56 0.19 -0.37 7.18
N ASP A 57 -0.83 0.05 7.89
CA ASP A 57 -2.07 -0.71 8.01
C ASP A 57 -2.85 -0.75 6.69
N GLY A 58 -3.55 -1.88 6.44
CA GLY A 58 -4.29 -2.11 5.20
C GLY A 58 -3.48 -2.80 4.10
N GLU A 59 -2.14 -2.87 4.21
CA GLU A 59 -1.29 -3.50 3.22
C GLU A 59 -1.58 -5.00 3.03
N ALA A 60 -1.89 -5.70 4.12
CA ALA A 60 -2.26 -7.12 4.03
C ALA A 60 -3.53 -7.33 3.19
N ALA A 61 -4.53 -6.45 3.36
CA ALA A 61 -5.76 -6.48 2.57
C ALA A 61 -5.49 -6.16 1.10
N LEU A 62 -4.65 -5.15 0.82
CA LEU A 62 -4.23 -4.79 -0.53
C LEU A 62 -3.50 -5.96 -1.21
N ARG A 63 -2.56 -6.59 -0.53
CA ARG A 63 -1.82 -7.76 -1.04
C ARG A 63 -2.75 -8.93 -1.36
N ILE A 64 -3.68 -9.24 -0.45
CA ILE A 64 -4.66 -10.32 -0.68
C ILE A 64 -5.53 -10.00 -1.90
N ALA A 65 -6.04 -8.78 -2.01
CA ALA A 65 -6.86 -8.36 -3.14
C ALA A 65 -6.12 -8.45 -4.47
N LEU A 66 -4.86 -7.99 -4.53
CA LEU A 66 -4.02 -8.09 -5.72
C LEU A 66 -3.75 -9.54 -6.11
N VAL A 67 -3.29 -10.38 -5.18
CA VAL A 67 -3.02 -11.80 -5.44
C VAL A 67 -4.28 -12.51 -5.91
N THR A 68 -5.43 -12.25 -5.27
CA THR A 68 -6.71 -12.83 -5.68
C THR A 68 -7.09 -12.40 -7.09
N ALA A 69 -6.97 -11.11 -7.42
CA ALA A 69 -7.29 -10.60 -8.76
C ALA A 69 -6.37 -11.19 -9.83
N ILE A 70 -5.07 -11.36 -9.54
CA ILE A 70 -4.12 -12.03 -10.45
C ILE A 70 -4.54 -13.48 -10.67
N THR A 71 -4.84 -14.22 -9.62
CA THR A 71 -5.18 -15.66 -9.74
C THR A 71 -6.54 -15.90 -10.41
N GLN A 72 -7.46 -14.95 -10.31
CA GLN A 72 -8.79 -15.02 -10.92
C GLN A 72 -8.88 -14.43 -12.33
N ALA A 73 -7.82 -13.77 -12.82
CA ALA A 73 -7.80 -13.23 -14.16
C ALA A 73 -7.89 -14.35 -15.23
N PRO A 74 -8.47 -14.09 -16.42
CA PRO A 74 -8.55 -15.07 -17.52
C PRO A 74 -7.18 -15.70 -17.83
N GLU A 75 -7.16 -17.02 -18.06
CA GLU A 75 -5.91 -17.80 -18.20
C GLU A 75 -5.12 -17.44 -19.45
N ASP A 76 -5.81 -17.02 -20.51
CA ASP A 76 -5.25 -16.69 -21.83
C ASP A 76 -4.60 -15.30 -21.89
N LEU A 77 -4.72 -14.48 -20.86
CA LEU A 77 -4.16 -13.15 -20.84
C LEU A 77 -2.65 -13.15 -20.60
N ALA A 78 -1.95 -12.28 -21.33
CA ALA A 78 -0.55 -11.98 -21.10
C ALA A 78 -0.34 -11.27 -19.73
N PRO A 79 0.89 -11.31 -19.16
CA PRO A 79 1.15 -10.84 -17.80
C PRO A 79 0.79 -9.37 -17.53
N LEU A 80 1.09 -8.45 -18.44
CA LEU A 80 0.80 -7.03 -18.24
C LEU A 80 -0.72 -6.72 -18.22
N PRO A 81 -1.55 -7.24 -19.13
CA PRO A 81 -3.01 -7.18 -19.01
C PRO A 81 -3.56 -7.75 -17.69
N VAL A 82 -3.02 -8.87 -17.20
CA VAL A 82 -3.39 -9.44 -15.89
C VAL A 82 -3.09 -8.46 -14.77
N LEU A 83 -1.92 -7.83 -14.78
CA LEU A 83 -1.54 -6.83 -13.78
C LEU A 83 -2.41 -5.58 -13.86
N LEU A 84 -2.75 -5.10 -15.05
CA LEU A 84 -3.66 -3.96 -15.22
C LEU A 84 -5.05 -4.26 -14.60
N ILE A 85 -5.59 -5.46 -14.81
CA ILE A 85 -6.84 -5.91 -14.17
C ILE A 85 -6.69 -5.94 -12.65
N ALA A 86 -5.61 -6.52 -12.14
CA ALA A 86 -5.39 -6.66 -10.71
C ALA A 86 -5.22 -5.30 -10.00
N PHE A 87 -4.44 -4.39 -10.56
CA PHE A 87 -4.29 -3.04 -10.02
C PHE A 87 -5.59 -2.24 -10.13
N SER A 88 -6.36 -2.42 -11.20
CA SER A 88 -7.68 -1.80 -11.35
C SER A 88 -8.68 -2.28 -10.29
N ALA A 89 -8.60 -3.54 -9.90
CA ALA A 89 -9.47 -4.12 -8.88
C ALA A 89 -9.24 -3.54 -7.48
N VAL A 90 -8.05 -2.99 -7.19
CA VAL A 90 -7.74 -2.42 -5.88
C VAL A 90 -7.94 -0.90 -5.81
N ILE A 91 -8.31 -0.25 -6.91
CA ILE A 91 -8.57 1.20 -6.95
C ILE A 91 -9.57 1.63 -5.85
N PRO A 92 -10.72 0.96 -5.64
CA PRO A 92 -11.65 1.36 -4.60
C PRO A 92 -11.03 1.40 -3.20
N ILE A 93 -10.14 0.44 -2.88
CA ILE A 93 -9.41 0.40 -1.60
C ILE A 93 -8.50 1.62 -1.46
N LEU A 94 -7.84 2.03 -2.54
CA LEU A 94 -6.94 3.20 -2.55
C LEU A 94 -7.72 4.51 -2.42
N GLU A 95 -8.84 4.63 -3.14
CA GLU A 95 -9.71 5.80 -3.09
C GLU A 95 -10.31 6.02 -1.70
N GLU A 96 -10.80 4.96 -1.06
CA GLU A 96 -11.32 5.01 0.31
C GLU A 96 -10.25 5.49 1.31
N ASN A 97 -8.99 5.13 1.10
CA ASN A 97 -7.87 5.45 1.99
C ASN A 97 -7.06 6.68 1.55
N ARG A 98 -7.49 7.38 0.49
CA ARG A 98 -6.73 8.48 -0.12
C ARG A 98 -6.31 9.56 0.87
N ALA A 99 -7.26 10.11 1.61
CA ALA A 99 -7.00 11.21 2.56
C ALA A 99 -5.96 10.81 3.63
N VAL A 100 -6.03 9.57 4.11
CA VAL A 100 -5.08 9.04 5.10
C VAL A 100 -3.70 8.83 4.47
N ALA A 101 -3.63 8.34 3.23
CA ALA A 101 -2.39 8.16 2.49
C ALA A 101 -1.70 9.49 2.19
N GLU A 102 -2.46 10.51 1.76
CA GLU A 102 -1.97 11.88 1.52
C GLU A 102 -1.40 12.50 2.81
N ALA A 103 -2.10 12.39 3.94
CA ALA A 103 -1.64 12.91 5.22
C ALA A 103 -0.36 12.23 5.74
N ARG A 104 -0.19 10.92 5.47
CA ARG A 104 1.00 10.14 5.89
C ARG A 104 2.22 10.35 4.99
N SER A 105 1.99 10.65 3.71
CA SER A 105 3.06 10.69 2.70
C SER A 105 4.23 11.61 3.07
N PRO A 106 4.02 12.87 3.50
CA PRO A 106 5.12 13.75 3.88
C PRO A 106 5.91 13.23 5.09
N VAL A 107 5.23 12.63 6.08
CA VAL A 107 5.87 12.06 7.27
C VAL A 107 6.75 10.86 6.90
N ILE A 108 6.25 9.99 6.02
CA ILE A 108 7.03 8.86 5.49
C ILE A 108 8.25 9.38 4.72
N ALA A 109 8.06 10.36 3.84
CA ALA A 109 9.13 10.91 3.01
C ALA A 109 10.25 11.57 3.83
N SER A 110 9.94 12.24 4.94
CA SER A 110 10.90 12.93 5.79
C SER A 110 11.57 12.05 6.85
N THR A 111 11.03 10.85 7.13
CA THR A 111 11.49 9.96 8.20
C THR A 111 12.25 8.74 7.63
N PRO A 112 13.59 8.62 7.84
CA PRO A 112 14.38 7.52 7.27
C PRO A 112 13.85 6.12 7.63
N ALA A 113 13.50 5.88 8.91
CA ALA A 113 12.97 4.60 9.37
C ALA A 113 11.62 4.21 8.73
N LEU A 114 10.77 5.19 8.42
CA LEU A 114 9.51 4.96 7.73
C LEU A 114 9.72 4.73 6.22
N ARG A 115 10.67 5.44 5.59
CA ARG A 115 11.06 5.19 4.19
C ARG A 115 11.61 3.78 4.00
N GLU A 116 12.53 3.37 4.86
CA GLU A 116 13.07 2.00 4.84
C GLU A 116 11.95 0.97 4.94
N ARG A 117 11.01 1.17 5.86
CA ARG A 117 9.88 0.26 6.02
C ARG A 117 8.95 0.26 4.80
N ALA A 118 8.69 1.42 4.20
CA ALA A 118 7.90 1.53 2.98
C ALA A 118 8.54 0.76 1.81
N LEU A 119 9.86 0.89 1.64
CA LEU A 119 10.62 0.15 0.62
C LEU A 119 10.57 -1.37 0.84
N ALA A 120 10.79 -1.83 2.08
CA ALA A 120 10.71 -3.25 2.40
C ALA A 120 9.31 -3.84 2.13
N LYS A 121 8.26 -3.07 2.38
CA LYS A 121 6.88 -3.48 2.10
C LYS A 121 6.56 -3.47 0.61
N ALA A 122 7.03 -2.49 -0.13
CA ALA A 122 6.88 -2.45 -1.58
C ALA A 122 7.58 -3.66 -2.23
N GLU A 123 8.76 -4.02 -1.74
CA GLU A 123 9.50 -5.21 -2.21
C GLU A 123 8.74 -6.52 -1.87
N ALA A 124 8.22 -6.64 -0.66
CA ALA A 124 7.41 -7.80 -0.27
C ALA A 124 6.13 -7.93 -1.14
N LEU A 125 5.50 -6.81 -1.49
CA LEU A 125 4.36 -6.80 -2.40
C LEU A 125 4.75 -7.23 -3.81
N ASN A 126 5.89 -6.71 -4.33
CA ASN A 126 6.44 -7.11 -5.63
C ASN A 126 6.69 -8.62 -5.71
N HIS A 127 7.29 -9.20 -4.69
CA HIS A 127 7.47 -10.65 -4.61
C HIS A 127 6.15 -11.43 -4.56
N ALA A 128 5.14 -10.93 -3.84
CA ALA A 128 3.83 -11.58 -3.80
C ALA A 128 3.13 -11.56 -5.17
N VAL A 129 3.23 -10.45 -5.90
CA VAL A 129 2.73 -10.31 -7.28
C VAL A 129 3.47 -11.27 -8.22
N ALA A 130 4.81 -11.32 -8.14
CA ALA A 130 5.62 -12.23 -8.94
C ALA A 130 5.26 -13.71 -8.67
N ALA A 131 5.12 -14.08 -7.40
CA ALA A 131 4.71 -15.44 -7.02
C ALA A 131 3.32 -15.81 -7.59
N ALA A 132 2.37 -14.88 -7.57
CA ALA A 132 1.04 -15.11 -8.16
C ALA A 132 1.09 -15.28 -9.68
N LEU A 133 1.93 -14.51 -10.39
CA LEU A 133 2.16 -14.68 -11.82
C LEU A 133 2.87 -16.02 -12.13
N HIS A 134 3.84 -16.42 -11.30
CA HIS A 134 4.50 -17.71 -11.45
C HIS A 134 3.52 -18.87 -11.28
N GLN A 135 2.61 -18.81 -10.32
CA GLN A 135 1.55 -19.80 -10.12
C GLN A 135 0.60 -19.91 -11.34
N ARG A 136 0.50 -18.87 -12.15
CA ARG A 136 -0.22 -18.88 -13.45
C ARG A 136 0.58 -19.49 -14.59
N GLY A 137 1.79 -20.00 -14.33
CA GLY A 137 2.62 -20.69 -15.31
C GLY A 137 3.73 -19.84 -15.93
N LEU A 138 3.94 -18.58 -15.52
CA LEU A 138 5.10 -17.83 -15.99
C LEU A 138 6.40 -18.41 -15.41
N PRO A 139 7.50 -18.48 -16.20
CA PRO A 139 8.82 -18.72 -15.65
C PRO A 139 9.16 -17.69 -14.55
N GLU A 140 9.83 -18.14 -13.50
CA GLU A 140 10.10 -17.31 -12.29
C GLU A 140 10.77 -15.96 -12.65
N SER A 141 11.78 -15.98 -13.53
CA SER A 141 12.48 -14.77 -13.95
C SER A 141 11.58 -13.77 -14.69
N LEU A 142 10.68 -14.28 -15.55
CA LEU A 142 9.72 -13.44 -16.27
C LEU A 142 8.61 -12.94 -15.35
N ALA A 143 8.17 -13.74 -14.39
CA ALA A 143 7.19 -13.33 -13.39
C ALA A 143 7.72 -12.19 -12.53
N LEU A 144 8.99 -12.27 -12.09
CA LEU A 144 9.64 -11.21 -11.34
C LEU A 144 9.77 -9.93 -12.18
N LEU A 145 10.24 -10.04 -13.42
CA LEU A 145 10.37 -8.89 -14.33
C LEU A 145 9.02 -8.23 -14.61
N ALA A 146 7.99 -9.01 -14.92
CA ALA A 146 6.64 -8.49 -15.16
C ALA A 146 6.07 -7.79 -13.92
N ALA A 147 6.27 -8.37 -12.73
CA ALA A 147 5.86 -7.76 -11.48
C ALA A 147 6.56 -6.41 -11.26
N GLN A 148 7.86 -6.32 -11.46
CA GLN A 148 8.63 -5.07 -11.31
C GLN A 148 8.14 -3.99 -12.27
N ILE A 149 7.91 -4.32 -13.54
CA ILE A 149 7.39 -3.39 -14.54
C ILE A 149 5.98 -2.90 -14.16
N GLY A 150 5.08 -3.82 -13.83
CA GLY A 150 3.72 -3.48 -13.44
C GLY A 150 3.66 -2.66 -12.15
N MET A 151 4.48 -3.00 -11.14
CA MET A 151 4.59 -2.22 -9.91
C MET A 151 5.16 -0.82 -10.15
N ALA A 152 6.09 -0.64 -11.10
CA ALA A 152 6.60 0.66 -11.48
C ALA A 152 5.50 1.52 -12.13
N ALA A 153 4.74 0.97 -13.07
CA ALA A 153 3.58 1.65 -13.67
C ALA A 153 2.51 2.03 -12.63
N PHE A 154 2.19 1.11 -11.73
CA PHE A 154 1.24 1.37 -10.65
C PHE A 154 1.73 2.46 -9.67
N ALA A 155 3.02 2.45 -9.32
CA ALA A 155 3.63 3.47 -8.48
C ALA A 155 3.61 4.85 -9.16
N HIS A 156 3.89 4.91 -10.47
CA HIS A 156 3.83 6.13 -11.27
C HIS A 156 2.41 6.71 -11.28
N ALA A 157 1.42 5.94 -11.71
CA ALA A 157 0.01 6.35 -11.73
C ALA A 157 -0.49 6.81 -10.35
N SER A 158 -0.15 6.05 -9.29
CA SER A 158 -0.52 6.39 -7.92
C SER A 158 0.15 7.67 -7.42
N SER A 159 1.37 7.97 -7.87
CA SER A 159 2.07 9.21 -7.53
C SER A 159 1.40 10.43 -8.17
N GLU A 160 1.09 10.36 -9.46
CA GLU A 160 0.37 11.42 -10.18
C GLU A 160 -1.01 11.67 -9.60
N TRP A 161 -1.76 10.59 -9.33
CA TRP A 161 -3.07 10.68 -8.72
C TRP A 161 -3.07 11.40 -7.35
N ARG A 162 -2.04 11.17 -6.52
CA ARG A 162 -1.93 11.87 -5.22
C ARG A 162 -1.64 13.36 -5.37
N THR A 163 -0.94 13.76 -6.43
CA THR A 163 -0.60 15.18 -6.68
C THR A 163 -1.67 15.93 -7.44
N SER A 164 -2.59 15.24 -8.09
CA SER A 164 -3.63 15.81 -8.94
C SER A 164 -5.03 15.34 -8.52
N PRO A 165 -5.71 16.07 -7.62
CA PRO A 165 -7.00 15.62 -7.04
C PRO A 165 -8.12 15.38 -8.05
N SER A 166 -8.04 16.01 -9.24
CA SER A 166 -9.03 15.90 -10.32
C SER A 166 -8.82 14.71 -11.26
N CYS A 167 -7.68 14.00 -11.14
CA CYS A 167 -7.36 12.88 -12.02
C CYS A 167 -8.01 11.57 -11.54
N ASP A 168 -8.49 10.80 -12.50
CA ASP A 168 -8.98 9.43 -12.27
C ASP A 168 -7.81 8.46 -12.23
N LEU A 169 -7.64 7.74 -11.12
CA LEU A 169 -6.56 6.77 -10.95
C LEU A 169 -6.64 5.65 -12.01
N ARG A 170 -7.84 5.25 -12.41
CA ARG A 170 -8.03 4.22 -13.45
C ARG A 170 -7.49 4.68 -14.81
N ALA A 171 -7.76 5.93 -15.18
CA ALA A 171 -7.25 6.51 -16.42
C ALA A 171 -5.72 6.63 -16.40
N LEU A 172 -5.15 7.12 -15.29
CA LEU A 172 -3.70 7.21 -15.11
C LEU A 172 -3.02 5.84 -15.15
N LEU A 173 -3.64 4.83 -14.56
CA LEU A 173 -3.12 3.48 -14.57
C LEU A 173 -3.12 2.89 -15.98
N ALA A 174 -4.23 3.02 -16.72
CA ALA A 174 -4.32 2.57 -18.10
C ALA A 174 -3.24 3.25 -18.97
N GLN A 175 -3.10 4.58 -18.85
CA GLN A 175 -2.07 5.33 -19.56
C GLN A 175 -0.65 4.84 -19.23
N SER A 176 -0.34 4.60 -17.95
CA SER A 176 0.98 4.12 -17.54
C SER A 176 1.31 2.73 -18.12
N PHE A 177 0.30 1.88 -18.32
CA PHE A 177 0.49 0.58 -18.99
C PHE A 177 0.63 0.73 -20.52
N ASP A 178 -0.08 1.67 -21.13
CA ASP A 178 0.09 1.97 -22.57
C ASP A 178 1.48 2.56 -22.84
N ASP A 179 1.99 3.41 -21.95
CA ASP A 179 3.32 4.02 -22.07
C ASP A 179 4.45 2.97 -22.05
N ILE A 180 4.27 1.84 -21.33
CA ILE A 180 5.24 0.72 -21.36
C ILE A 180 5.44 0.22 -22.79
N HIS A 181 4.38 0.12 -23.59
CA HIS A 181 4.46 -0.31 -24.98
C HIS A 181 5.18 0.72 -25.88
N THR A 182 5.16 1.99 -25.49
CA THR A 182 5.87 3.06 -26.21
C THR A 182 7.37 3.04 -25.94
N LEU A 183 7.80 2.46 -24.81
CA LEU A 183 9.21 2.32 -24.43
C LEU A 183 9.89 1.08 -25.04
N SER A 184 9.15 0.20 -25.68
CA SER A 184 9.63 -1.04 -26.30
C SER A 184 9.65 -0.93 -27.82
#